data_e2b8bdd6b6720882faa831d06cdf807e
#
_entry.id   e2b8bdd6b6720882faa831d06cdf807e
#
_cell.length_a   1.000
_cell.length_b   1.000
_cell.length_c   1.000
_cell.angle_alpha   90.00
_cell.angle_beta   90.00
_cell.angle_gamma   90.00
#
_symmetry.space_group_name_H-M   'P 1'
#
loop_
_entity.id
_entity.type
_entity.pdbx_description
1 polymer ?
#
loop_
_entity_poly.entity_id
_entity_poly.type
_entity_poly.pdbx_seq_one_letter_code
_entity_poly.pdbx_strand_id
1 'polypeptide(L)'
;MKRYLILKLLAIHLVVICFVMVIVWLSIDMLAAGYFVTLMEKYNVSPGPAHEMFVSAVHRYLLWAFLGAVTLAVVLSFVMMRRVLAPLSRMSVITREIAAGNFSARVPTGTQDEVGQLARAFNHMAAGLEEIETLRRTLMIDVAHELRTPLTNIRGYLEALNDRV
;
A
#
# COMPACT_ATOMS: atom_id res chain seq x y z
N MET A 1 1.49 -6.58 -11.13
CA MET A 1 2.00 -6.53 -9.75
C MET A 1 0.92 -6.23 -8.69
N LYS A 2 -0.02 -5.29 -8.87
CA LYS A 2 -1.05 -4.94 -7.86
C LYS A 2 -1.95 -6.11 -7.41
N ARG A 3 -2.40 -6.98 -8.32
CA ARG A 3 -3.23 -8.15 -7.98
C ARG A 3 -2.52 -9.17 -7.08
N TYR A 4 -1.22 -9.36 -7.25
CA TYR A 4 -0.44 -10.32 -6.45
C TYR A 4 -0.31 -9.93 -4.98
N LEU A 5 -0.14 -8.64 -4.68
CA LEU A 5 -0.01 -8.15 -3.31
C LEU A 5 -1.34 -8.24 -2.55
N ILE A 6 -2.46 -7.94 -3.23
CA ILE A 6 -3.80 -8.06 -2.66
C ILE A 6 -4.11 -9.51 -2.32
N LEU A 7 -3.88 -10.41 -3.27
CA LEU A 7 -4.08 -11.85 -3.09
C LEU A 7 -3.23 -12.40 -1.95
N LYS A 8 -1.97 -11.94 -1.84
CA LYS A 8 -1.06 -12.34 -0.77
C LYS A 8 -1.53 -11.86 0.61
N LEU A 9 -1.97 -10.60 0.71
CA LEU A 9 -2.49 -10.03 1.95
C LEU A 9 -3.78 -10.73 2.39
N LEU A 10 -4.72 -10.92 1.45
CA LEU A 10 -5.98 -11.62 1.69
C LEU A 10 -5.75 -13.09 2.06
N ALA A 11 -4.82 -13.76 1.39
CA ALA A 11 -4.44 -15.13 1.71
C ALA A 11 -3.86 -15.26 3.12
N ILE A 12 -3.00 -14.33 3.56
CA ILE A 12 -2.44 -14.33 4.92
C ILE A 12 -3.56 -14.16 5.95
N HIS A 13 -4.48 -13.21 5.76
CA HIS A 13 -5.59 -13.02 6.68
C HIS A 13 -6.50 -14.25 6.73
N LEU A 14 -6.81 -14.86 5.59
CA LEU A 14 -7.62 -16.06 5.49
C LEU A 14 -6.96 -17.24 6.21
N VAL A 15 -5.66 -17.45 6.02
CA VAL A 15 -4.90 -18.50 6.70
C VAL A 15 -4.93 -18.31 8.21
N VAL A 16 -4.71 -17.08 8.71
CA VAL A 16 -4.76 -16.79 10.14
C VAL A 16 -6.16 -17.03 10.70
N ILE A 17 -7.20 -16.58 10.02
CA ILE A 17 -8.59 -16.80 10.47
C ILE A 17 -8.92 -18.30 10.49
N CYS A 18 -8.58 -19.04 9.42
CA CYS A 18 -8.80 -20.48 9.38
C CYS A 18 -8.04 -21.20 10.50
N PHE A 19 -6.80 -20.82 10.76
CA PHE A 19 -5.99 -21.41 11.83
C PHE A 19 -6.59 -21.16 13.21
N VAL A 20 -6.99 -19.94 13.52
CA VAL A 20 -7.64 -19.58 14.78
C VAL A 20 -8.97 -20.33 14.93
N MET A 21 -9.78 -20.40 13.86
CA MET A 21 -11.07 -21.10 13.91
C MET A 21 -10.92 -22.60 14.10
N VAL A 22 -9.90 -23.23 13.50
CA VAL A 22 -9.59 -24.65 13.72
C VAL A 22 -9.20 -24.90 15.18
N ILE A 23 -8.38 -24.03 15.78
CA ILE A 23 -8.01 -24.14 17.20
C ILE A 23 -9.25 -24.01 18.09
N VAL A 24 -10.09 -23.01 17.85
CA VAL A 24 -11.32 -22.79 18.63
C VAL A 24 -12.26 -23.98 18.49
N TRP A 25 -12.44 -24.49 17.27
CA TRP A 25 -13.30 -25.64 17.01
C TRP A 25 -12.80 -26.88 17.75
N LEU A 26 -11.50 -27.23 17.62
CA LEU A 26 -10.87 -28.33 18.33
C LEU A 26 -10.97 -28.18 19.87
N SER A 27 -10.76 -26.97 20.39
CA SER A 27 -10.85 -26.70 21.82
C SER A 27 -12.27 -26.91 22.35
N ILE A 28 -13.27 -26.50 21.60
CA ILE A 28 -14.67 -26.69 21.98
C ILE A 28 -15.06 -28.17 21.90
N ASP A 29 -14.66 -28.87 20.83
CA ASP A 29 -14.98 -30.27 20.63
C ASP A 29 -14.32 -31.14 21.72
N MET A 30 -13.07 -30.90 22.10
CA MET A 30 -12.35 -31.69 23.10
C MET A 30 -12.71 -31.31 24.54
N LEU A 31 -12.85 -30.01 24.87
CA LEU A 31 -13.09 -29.60 26.27
C LEU A 31 -14.56 -29.43 26.61
N ALA A 32 -15.30 -28.66 25.78
CA ALA A 32 -16.66 -28.30 26.15
C ALA A 32 -17.63 -29.49 26.04
N ALA A 33 -17.48 -30.31 24.98
CA ALA A 33 -18.32 -31.53 24.82
C ALA A 33 -18.02 -32.56 25.91
N GLY A 34 -16.74 -32.81 26.22
CA GLY A 34 -16.33 -33.71 27.27
C GLY A 34 -16.78 -33.24 28.66
N TYR A 35 -16.62 -31.94 28.96
CA TYR A 35 -17.04 -31.37 30.24
C TYR A 35 -18.58 -31.42 30.43
N PHE A 36 -19.33 -31.19 29.34
CA PHE A 36 -20.79 -31.29 29.34
C PHE A 36 -21.27 -32.71 29.68
N VAL A 37 -20.67 -33.75 29.09
CA VAL A 37 -20.99 -35.14 29.40
C VAL A 37 -20.71 -35.44 30.87
N THR A 38 -19.55 -35.08 31.39
CA THR A 38 -19.17 -35.29 32.81
C THR A 38 -20.13 -34.58 33.78
N LEU A 39 -20.59 -33.37 33.41
CA LEU A 39 -21.55 -32.61 34.20
C LEU A 39 -22.92 -33.29 34.24
N MET A 40 -23.40 -33.81 33.12
CA MET A 40 -24.68 -34.51 33.00
C MET A 40 -24.67 -35.83 33.78
N GLU A 41 -23.57 -36.59 33.71
CA GLU A 41 -23.39 -37.82 34.52
C GLU A 41 -23.43 -37.51 36.02
N LYS A 42 -22.79 -36.41 36.45
CA LYS A 42 -22.79 -35.99 37.86
C LYS A 42 -24.20 -35.69 38.41
N TYR A 43 -25.10 -35.21 37.53
CA TYR A 43 -26.48 -34.92 37.91
C TYR A 43 -27.48 -36.01 37.54
N ASN A 44 -27.02 -37.23 37.19
CA ASN A 44 -27.84 -38.35 36.78
C ASN A 44 -28.81 -38.07 35.63
N VAL A 45 -28.42 -37.20 34.70
CA VAL A 45 -29.19 -36.88 33.49
C VAL A 45 -28.59 -37.64 32.31
N SER A 46 -29.44 -38.34 31.55
CA SER A 46 -28.97 -39.01 30.32
C SER A 46 -28.50 -38.01 29.30
N PRO A 47 -27.24 -38.10 28.84
CA PRO A 47 -26.65 -37.06 27.98
C PRO A 47 -27.14 -37.06 26.53
N GLY A 48 -27.83 -38.09 26.05
CA GLY A 48 -28.11 -38.31 24.63
C GLY A 48 -28.67 -37.13 23.85
N PRO A 49 -29.96 -36.75 23.95
CA PRO A 49 -30.54 -35.69 23.10
C PRO A 49 -30.02 -34.28 23.43
N ALA A 50 -29.74 -34.01 24.71
CA ALA A 50 -29.24 -32.70 25.15
C ALA A 50 -27.81 -32.43 24.64
N HIS A 51 -26.96 -33.45 24.58
CA HIS A 51 -25.61 -33.36 24.07
C HIS A 51 -25.62 -33.05 22.56
N GLU A 52 -26.42 -33.76 21.78
CA GLU A 52 -26.51 -33.50 20.32
C GLU A 52 -27.03 -32.08 20.02
N MET A 53 -28.04 -31.63 20.77
CA MET A 53 -28.56 -30.26 20.64
C MET A 53 -27.49 -29.21 21.00
N PHE A 54 -26.72 -29.43 22.06
CA PHE A 54 -25.65 -28.52 22.47
C PHE A 54 -24.56 -28.43 21.40
N VAL A 55 -24.01 -29.57 20.95
CA VAL A 55 -22.96 -29.64 19.94
C VAL A 55 -23.42 -29.01 18.62
N SER A 56 -24.63 -29.29 18.17
CA SER A 56 -25.18 -28.71 16.94
C SER A 56 -25.39 -27.21 17.04
N ALA A 57 -25.83 -26.72 18.22
CA ALA A 57 -25.95 -25.27 18.45
C ALA A 57 -24.58 -24.57 18.41
N VAL A 58 -23.58 -25.15 19.09
CA VAL A 58 -22.21 -24.62 19.10
C VAL A 58 -21.62 -24.57 17.68
N HIS A 59 -21.71 -25.65 16.91
CA HIS A 59 -21.23 -25.70 15.53
C HIS A 59 -21.91 -24.66 14.64
N ARG A 60 -23.22 -24.43 14.83
CA ARG A 60 -23.94 -23.39 14.09
C ARG A 60 -23.44 -21.98 14.43
N TYR A 61 -23.20 -21.67 15.71
CA TYR A 61 -22.65 -20.38 16.13
C TYR A 61 -21.21 -20.18 15.63
N LEU A 62 -20.38 -21.22 15.66
CA LEU A 62 -19.03 -21.18 15.10
C LEU A 62 -19.04 -20.89 13.59
N LEU A 63 -19.98 -21.49 12.85
CA LEU A 63 -20.14 -21.25 11.42
C LEU A 63 -20.50 -19.79 11.13
N TRP A 64 -21.43 -19.20 11.89
CA TRP A 64 -21.77 -17.78 11.76
C TRP A 64 -20.61 -16.87 12.16
N ALA A 65 -19.88 -17.21 13.21
CA ALA A 65 -18.68 -16.47 13.63
C ALA A 65 -17.59 -16.52 12.55
N PHE A 66 -17.39 -17.67 11.92
CA PHE A 66 -16.45 -17.84 10.80
C PHE A 66 -16.83 -16.98 9.60
N LEU A 67 -18.10 -17.03 9.17
CA LEU A 67 -18.60 -16.21 8.06
C LEU A 67 -18.43 -14.70 8.35
N GLY A 68 -18.72 -14.27 9.58
CA GLY A 68 -18.50 -12.90 10.02
C GLY A 68 -17.04 -12.49 9.99
N ALA A 69 -16.14 -13.32 10.48
CA ALA A 69 -14.70 -13.08 10.48
C ALA A 69 -14.13 -12.99 9.06
N VAL A 70 -14.54 -13.89 8.15
CA VAL A 70 -14.13 -13.85 6.74
C VAL A 70 -14.63 -12.58 6.06
N THR A 71 -15.89 -12.22 6.29
CA THR A 71 -16.46 -10.98 5.72
C THR A 71 -15.68 -9.75 6.21
N LEU A 72 -15.40 -9.67 7.51
CA LEU A 72 -14.63 -8.59 8.10
C LEU A 72 -13.20 -8.52 7.51
N ALA A 73 -12.54 -9.66 7.35
CA ALA A 73 -11.21 -9.72 6.75
C ALA A 73 -11.19 -9.20 5.30
N VAL A 74 -12.20 -9.56 4.51
CA VAL A 74 -12.34 -9.07 3.13
C VAL A 74 -12.53 -7.56 3.11
N VAL A 75 -13.41 -7.02 3.96
CA VAL A 75 -13.65 -5.58 4.08
C VAL A 75 -12.40 -4.83 4.51
N LEU A 76 -11.70 -5.30 5.56
CA LEU A 76 -10.46 -4.70 6.04
C LEU A 76 -9.37 -4.72 4.96
N SER A 77 -9.20 -5.85 4.25
CA SER A 77 -8.23 -5.96 3.16
C SER A 77 -8.53 -4.99 2.03
N PHE A 78 -9.81 -4.78 1.70
CA PHE A 78 -10.22 -3.82 0.68
C PHE A 78 -9.96 -2.36 1.10
N VAL A 79 -10.26 -2.02 2.35
CA VAL A 79 -9.99 -0.68 2.92
C VAL A 79 -8.48 -0.41 2.94
N MET A 80 -7.69 -1.36 3.42
CA MET A 80 -6.23 -1.25 3.49
C MET A 80 -5.61 -1.10 2.09
N MET A 81 -6.13 -1.84 1.11
CA MET A 81 -5.74 -1.68 -0.28
C MET A 81 -5.95 -0.27 -0.79
N ARG A 82 -7.14 0.31 -0.55
CA ARG A 82 -7.48 1.65 -1.04
C ARG A 82 -6.75 2.76 -0.32
N ARG A 83 -6.60 2.65 1.01
CA ARG A 83 -6.03 3.73 1.84
C ARG A 83 -4.50 3.72 1.92
N VAL A 84 -3.88 2.55 1.82
CA VAL A 84 -2.43 2.42 2.01
C VAL A 84 -1.71 2.00 0.73
N LEU A 85 -2.08 0.85 0.15
CA LEU A 85 -1.31 0.29 -0.97
C LEU A 85 -1.47 1.08 -2.28
N ALA A 86 -2.66 1.60 -2.55
CA ALA A 86 -2.90 2.34 -3.79
C ALA A 86 -2.10 3.65 -3.86
N PRO A 87 -2.06 4.50 -2.83
CA PRO A 87 -1.20 5.69 -2.80
C PRO A 87 0.29 5.35 -2.92
N LEU A 88 0.80 4.39 -2.15
CA LEU A 88 2.20 3.95 -2.22
C LEU A 88 2.59 3.47 -3.63
N SER A 89 1.71 2.70 -4.28
CA SER A 89 1.93 2.26 -5.66
C SER A 89 1.94 3.42 -6.65
N ARG A 90 1.15 4.47 -6.43
CA ARG A 90 1.17 5.68 -7.26
C ARG A 90 2.47 6.46 -7.06
N MET A 91 2.94 6.60 -5.82
CA MET A 91 4.24 7.22 -5.53
C MET A 91 5.37 6.53 -6.29
N SER A 92 5.41 5.19 -6.30
CA SER A 92 6.40 4.43 -7.08
C SER A 92 6.35 4.69 -8.59
N VAL A 93 5.16 4.94 -9.16
CA VAL A 93 5.02 5.31 -10.58
C VAL A 93 5.54 6.72 -10.81
N ILE A 94 5.13 7.68 -9.98
CA ILE A 94 5.52 9.08 -10.11
C ILE A 94 7.04 9.27 -9.88
N THR A 95 7.63 8.48 -8.97
CA THR A 95 9.10 8.46 -8.81
C THR A 95 9.82 8.13 -10.11
N ARG A 96 9.29 7.21 -10.92
CA ARG A 96 9.88 6.88 -12.23
C ARG A 96 9.68 8.01 -13.24
N GLU A 97 8.55 8.70 -13.20
CA GLU A 97 8.31 9.86 -14.06
C GLU A 97 9.28 10.99 -13.73
N ILE A 98 9.50 11.28 -12.44
CA ILE A 98 10.49 12.26 -11.99
C ILE A 98 11.90 11.84 -12.43
N ALA A 99 12.27 10.57 -12.29
CA ALA A 99 13.55 10.05 -12.73
C ALA A 99 13.74 10.14 -14.27
N ALA A 100 12.64 10.13 -15.02
CA ALA A 100 12.63 10.34 -16.47
C ALA A 100 12.61 11.84 -16.88
N GLY A 101 12.69 12.76 -15.90
CA GLY A 101 12.74 14.21 -16.15
C GLY A 101 11.38 14.92 -16.08
N ASN A 102 10.29 14.23 -15.77
CA ASN A 102 8.99 14.86 -15.56
C ASN A 102 8.84 15.33 -14.10
N PHE A 103 9.46 16.44 -13.75
CA PHE A 103 9.45 16.99 -12.39
C PHE A 103 8.11 17.63 -11.98
N SER A 104 7.20 17.86 -12.94
CA SER A 104 5.85 18.40 -12.66
C SER A 104 4.86 17.33 -12.15
N ALA A 105 5.21 16.06 -12.20
CA ALA A 105 4.37 14.97 -11.72
C ALA A 105 4.16 15.07 -10.20
N ARG A 106 2.91 14.88 -9.73
CA ARG A 106 2.53 14.99 -8.31
C ARG A 106 1.68 13.81 -7.86
N VAL A 107 1.84 13.45 -6.59
CA VAL A 107 1.04 12.42 -5.91
C VAL A 107 -0.23 13.08 -5.34
N PRO A 108 -1.43 12.48 -5.51
CA PRO A 108 -2.63 12.98 -4.87
C PRO A 108 -2.53 12.91 -3.33
N THR A 109 -2.83 14.02 -2.65
CA THR A 109 -2.73 14.17 -1.18
C THR A 109 -4.10 14.05 -0.51
N GLY A 110 -4.90 13.05 -0.89
CA GLY A 110 -6.31 12.93 -0.48
C GLY A 110 -6.55 12.44 0.95
N THR A 111 -5.50 12.08 1.72
CA THR A 111 -5.64 11.57 3.10
C THR A 111 -4.92 12.47 4.10
N GLN A 112 -5.45 12.53 5.34
CA GLN A 112 -4.84 13.31 6.44
C GLN A 112 -3.99 12.44 7.38
N ASP A 113 -3.77 11.18 7.04
CA ASP A 113 -2.97 10.20 7.77
C ASP A 113 -1.46 10.29 7.41
N GLU A 114 -0.67 9.37 7.90
CA GLU A 114 0.79 9.26 7.66
C GLU A 114 1.10 9.09 6.16
N VAL A 115 0.21 8.42 5.42
CA VAL A 115 0.34 8.24 3.96
C VAL A 115 0.14 9.58 3.24
N GLY A 116 -0.82 10.37 3.67
CA GLY A 116 -1.04 11.73 3.17
C GLY A 116 0.12 12.67 3.52
N GLN A 117 0.69 12.53 4.71
CA GLN A 117 1.87 13.29 5.12
C GLN A 117 3.09 12.93 4.24
N LEU A 118 3.30 11.65 3.98
CA LEU A 118 4.34 11.19 3.07
C LEU A 118 4.14 11.71 1.64
N ALA A 119 2.91 11.72 1.14
CA ALA A 119 2.57 12.26 -0.18
C ALA A 119 2.88 13.77 -0.27
N ARG A 120 2.59 14.55 0.77
CA ARG A 120 2.94 15.98 0.84
C ARG A 120 4.45 16.20 0.83
N ALA A 121 5.19 15.46 1.66
CA ALA A 121 6.65 15.54 1.69
C ALA A 121 7.27 15.18 0.33
N PHE A 122 6.75 14.15 -0.33
CA PHE A 122 7.16 13.77 -1.67
C PHE A 122 6.90 14.88 -2.70
N ASN A 123 5.72 15.50 -2.68
CA ASN A 123 5.39 16.59 -3.58
C ASN A 123 6.28 17.84 -3.34
N HIS A 124 6.65 18.10 -2.09
CA HIS A 124 7.59 19.19 -1.76
C HIS A 124 8.98 18.92 -2.34
N MET A 125 9.48 17.69 -2.22
CA MET A 125 10.73 17.28 -2.86
C MET A 125 10.67 17.42 -4.39
N ALA A 126 9.57 16.99 -5.03
CA ALA A 126 9.37 17.10 -6.46
C ALA A 126 9.36 18.57 -6.93
N ALA A 127 8.75 19.48 -6.15
CA ALA A 127 8.77 20.91 -6.43
C ALA A 127 10.18 21.50 -6.36
N GLY A 128 10.98 21.12 -5.38
CA GLY A 128 12.38 21.53 -5.28
C GLY A 128 13.23 21.06 -6.48
N LEU A 129 12.99 19.83 -6.95
CA LEU A 129 13.68 19.32 -8.15
C LEU A 129 13.27 20.09 -9.43
N GLU A 130 12.00 20.44 -9.56
CA GLU A 130 11.48 21.25 -10.68
C GLU A 130 12.10 22.65 -10.70
N GLU A 131 12.23 23.28 -9.53
CA GLU A 131 12.89 24.58 -9.37
C GLU A 131 14.37 24.52 -9.76
N ILE A 132 15.11 23.51 -9.28
CA ILE A 132 16.52 23.30 -9.62
C ILE A 132 16.71 23.10 -11.13
N GLU A 133 15.86 22.31 -11.78
CA GLU A 133 15.96 22.07 -13.22
C GLU A 133 15.62 23.35 -14.03
N THR A 134 14.66 24.11 -13.56
CA THR A 134 14.32 25.42 -14.17
C THR A 134 15.50 26.38 -14.07
N LEU A 135 16.11 26.50 -12.89
CA LEU A 135 17.30 27.34 -12.67
C LEU A 135 18.47 26.88 -13.55
N ARG A 136 18.72 25.58 -13.59
CA ARG A 136 19.75 24.99 -14.45
C ARG A 136 19.55 25.34 -15.92
N ARG A 137 18.31 25.25 -16.43
CA ARG A 137 17.97 25.59 -17.82
C ARG A 137 18.19 27.06 -18.09
N THR A 138 17.77 27.94 -17.17
CA THR A 138 17.99 29.39 -17.29
C THR A 138 19.48 29.71 -17.33
N LEU A 139 20.27 29.16 -16.41
CA LEU A 139 21.72 29.33 -16.39
C LEU A 139 22.38 28.87 -17.69
N MET A 140 21.95 27.76 -18.28
CA MET A 140 22.50 27.30 -19.56
C MET A 140 22.19 28.25 -20.71
N ILE A 141 21.00 28.87 -20.71
CA ILE A 141 20.61 29.88 -21.73
C ILE A 141 21.46 31.13 -21.56
N ASP A 142 21.61 31.63 -20.33
CA ASP A 142 22.39 32.82 -20.02
C ASP A 142 23.88 32.65 -20.40
N VAL A 143 24.48 31.52 -20.01
CA VAL A 143 25.86 31.16 -20.38
C VAL A 143 26.01 31.08 -21.90
N ALA A 144 25.06 30.51 -22.62
CA ALA A 144 25.11 30.44 -24.08
C ALA A 144 25.06 31.84 -24.71
N HIS A 145 24.26 32.75 -24.16
CA HIS A 145 24.21 34.14 -24.63
C HIS A 145 25.51 34.90 -24.33
N GLU A 146 26.04 34.79 -23.12
CA GLU A 146 27.28 35.45 -22.71
C GLU A 146 28.51 34.92 -23.49
N LEU A 147 28.54 33.68 -23.91
CA LEU A 147 29.59 33.11 -24.74
C LEU A 147 29.46 33.50 -26.21
N ARG A 148 28.27 33.76 -26.73
CA ARG A 148 28.02 34.10 -28.12
C ARG A 148 28.65 35.42 -28.49
N THR A 149 28.59 36.43 -27.63
CA THR A 149 29.12 37.78 -27.85
C THR A 149 30.64 37.78 -28.06
N PRO A 150 31.48 37.22 -27.16
CA PRO A 150 32.93 37.21 -27.38
C PRO A 150 33.34 36.35 -28.59
N LEU A 151 32.63 35.23 -28.84
CA LEU A 151 32.88 34.39 -30.02
C LEU A 151 32.62 35.15 -31.32
N THR A 152 31.55 35.94 -31.39
CA THR A 152 31.23 36.77 -32.55
C THR A 152 32.30 37.83 -32.75
N ASN A 153 32.78 38.47 -31.69
CA ASN A 153 33.87 39.46 -31.77
C ASN A 153 35.18 38.83 -32.26
N ILE A 154 35.57 37.67 -31.70
CA ILE A 154 36.78 36.96 -32.14
C ILE A 154 36.67 36.57 -33.61
N ARG A 155 35.54 36.07 -34.08
CA ARG A 155 35.28 35.75 -35.46
C ARG A 155 35.42 36.97 -36.35
N GLY A 156 34.83 38.11 -35.97
CA GLY A 156 34.93 39.36 -36.71
C GLY A 156 36.37 39.88 -36.84
N TYR A 157 37.18 39.74 -35.76
CA TYR A 157 38.61 40.09 -35.84
C TYR A 157 39.39 39.16 -36.77
N LEU A 158 39.09 37.85 -36.76
CA LEU A 158 39.76 36.91 -37.67
C LEU A 158 39.38 37.13 -39.12
N GLU A 159 38.11 37.43 -39.42
CA GLU A 159 37.65 37.77 -40.77
C GLU A 159 38.33 39.05 -41.23
N ALA A 160 38.43 40.15 -40.42
CA ALA A 160 39.10 41.37 -40.73
C ALA A 160 40.62 41.22 -40.95
N LEU A 161 41.29 40.28 -40.33
CA LEU A 161 42.68 39.94 -40.54
C LEU A 161 42.87 39.16 -41.85
N ASN A 162 41.97 38.29 -42.22
CA ASN A 162 42.05 37.53 -43.46
C ASN A 162 41.78 38.36 -44.73
N ASP A 163 40.91 39.37 -44.62
CA ASP A 163 40.58 40.28 -45.73
C ASP A 163 41.71 41.31 -46.00
N ARG A 164 42.75 41.37 -45.17
CA ARG A 164 43.91 42.28 -45.36
C ARG A 164 45.12 41.57 -45.95
N VAL A 165 45.06 40.30 -46.31
CA VAL A 165 46.07 39.52 -47.01
C VAL A 165 45.65 39.34 -48.46
#